data_7f834d981b8a426fac185569ba72f39b
#
_entry.id   7f834d981b8a426fac185569ba72f39b
#
_cell.length_a   1.000
_cell.length_b   1.000
_cell.length_c   1.000
_cell.angle_alpha   90.00
_cell.angle_beta   90.00
_cell.angle_gamma   90.00
#
_symmetry.space_group_name_H-M   'P 1'
#
loop_
_entity.id
_entity.type
_entity.pdbx_description
1 polymer ?
#
loop_
_entity_poly.entity_id
_entity_poly.type
_entity_poly.pdbx_seq_one_letter_code
_entity_poly.pdbx_strand_id
1 'polypeptide(L)'
;IGQGTAAVAGESLAAALHDLVPETDLDAVAMPATELSGFALRPEMNDTLVVAISQSGTTTDTNRTVDLVRGRGASVISIVNRRGSDLTDKSDGVLYTSDGRDVEMSVASTKAFYSQIAAGALLAMAVAREVEPDPSADGMERRQDLLGSLRVIPDAMAQVIGQRDSIGRAAAEFAPPRRYWAIVGNGPNAVAAREIRIKLSELCYKSIAADATEDKKHIDLSSEPMILVCAAGLSGSTESDVAKEVAIYRAHKAAPIVIADEGASYPAALHVVSVPVVDPALSFVLSTVAGHLFGYEAALSIDAQAEPLRQTRVAVEQAVSQSPDMTGEVMLAALRPAIAAQAQKFLESVRAGEYNGHLEASSATRIASLFRYATGTIPLESYQLDYGRVGTPATVLEDLAAALSLGIEDLTRPIDAIKHQAKTVTVGISRSDEELIEVGVVRELLAAGAPRDRLSYRNLRTLASIDPAVAAVTGYTRYRIEGDPETDDAQLVIVDRGGVSRDLPSRVEREPSLRGSKHLVAVERLLLVTKGRRDGRNIVIVPEIKDKQAVGITLLHLTLEDELDAAVARGVLQGYRNRYSGLRDFVTETEPTFREDLLATVPVSDLLVLPITVLAEHWIGGLGP
;
A
#
# COMPACT_ATOMS: atom_id res chain seq x y z
N ILE A 1 -11.94 10.11 1.48
CA ILE A 1 -10.75 9.67 2.24
C ILE A 1 -10.12 8.43 1.61
N GLY A 2 -8.82 8.23 1.81
CA GLY A 2 -8.05 7.07 1.35
C GLY A 2 -6.63 7.14 1.89
N GLN A 3 -5.73 6.29 1.37
CA GLN A 3 -4.29 6.34 1.65
C GLN A 3 -3.50 6.29 0.34
N GLY A 4 -2.40 7.06 0.25
CA GLY A 4 -1.55 7.11 -0.93
C GLY A 4 -2.34 7.50 -2.20
N THR A 5 -2.22 6.72 -3.27
CA THR A 5 -2.92 6.90 -4.54
C THR A 5 -4.44 7.08 -4.38
N ALA A 6 -5.07 6.33 -3.47
CA ALA A 6 -6.52 6.47 -3.23
C ALA A 6 -6.90 7.81 -2.57
N ALA A 7 -6.03 8.38 -1.72
CA ALA A 7 -6.24 9.72 -1.17
C ALA A 7 -6.16 10.77 -2.28
N VAL A 8 -5.19 10.64 -3.20
CA VAL A 8 -5.04 11.52 -4.36
C VAL A 8 -6.25 11.41 -5.31
N ALA A 9 -6.80 10.21 -5.51
CA ALA A 9 -8.06 10.05 -6.25
C ALA A 9 -9.23 10.80 -5.57
N GLY A 10 -9.25 10.87 -4.24
CA GLY A 10 -10.21 11.66 -3.47
C GLY A 10 -10.12 13.17 -3.75
N GLU A 11 -8.92 13.68 -3.99
CA GLU A 11 -8.72 15.09 -4.32
C GLU A 11 -9.40 15.48 -5.65
N SER A 12 -9.35 14.58 -6.65
CA SER A 12 -10.05 14.81 -7.91
C SER A 12 -11.56 14.80 -7.75
N LEU A 13 -12.10 13.93 -6.88
CA LEU A 13 -13.53 13.91 -6.56
C LEU A 13 -13.97 15.23 -5.88
N ALA A 14 -13.20 15.70 -4.89
CA ALA A 14 -13.49 16.98 -4.23
C ALA A 14 -13.44 18.16 -5.22
N ALA A 15 -12.42 18.19 -6.08
CA ALA A 15 -12.31 19.21 -7.12
C ALA A 15 -13.49 19.17 -8.10
N ALA A 16 -13.93 17.98 -8.52
CA ALA A 16 -15.09 17.82 -9.39
C ALA A 16 -16.39 18.30 -8.72
N LEU A 17 -16.57 18.05 -7.42
CA LEU A 17 -17.73 18.55 -6.67
C LEU A 17 -17.75 20.07 -6.61
N HIS A 18 -16.61 20.70 -6.28
CA HIS A 18 -16.51 22.17 -6.26
C HIS A 18 -16.79 22.82 -7.63
N ASP A 19 -16.37 22.15 -8.72
CA ASP A 19 -16.64 22.62 -10.08
C ASP A 19 -18.11 22.45 -10.51
N LEU A 20 -18.76 21.37 -10.05
CA LEU A 20 -20.15 21.06 -10.44
C LEU A 20 -21.23 21.80 -9.62
N VAL A 21 -20.91 22.20 -8.39
CA VAL A 21 -21.86 22.87 -7.47
C VAL A 21 -21.23 24.06 -6.73
N PRO A 22 -20.64 25.03 -7.45
CA PRO A 22 -19.83 26.11 -6.86
C PRO A 22 -20.63 27.09 -5.99
N GLU A 23 -21.96 27.18 -6.16
CA GLU A 23 -22.83 28.13 -5.47
C GLU A 23 -23.58 27.49 -4.29
N THR A 24 -23.21 26.27 -3.89
CA THR A 24 -23.87 25.55 -2.78
C THR A 24 -23.06 25.63 -1.50
N ASP A 25 -23.71 25.36 -0.35
CA ASP A 25 -23.05 25.24 0.96
C ASP A 25 -22.32 23.90 1.14
N LEU A 26 -22.17 23.10 0.07
CA LEU A 26 -21.47 21.82 0.14
C LEU A 26 -19.95 22.03 0.29
N ASP A 27 -19.40 21.65 1.43
CA ASP A 27 -17.94 21.63 1.65
C ASP A 27 -17.38 20.22 1.34
N ALA A 28 -16.63 20.11 0.25
CA ALA A 28 -16.03 18.86 -0.20
C ALA A 28 -14.51 18.86 0.06
N VAL A 29 -14.06 18.11 1.06
CA VAL A 29 -12.66 18.05 1.47
C VAL A 29 -12.10 16.67 1.25
N ALA A 30 -10.95 16.57 0.57
CA ALA A 30 -10.17 15.35 0.45
C ALA A 30 -8.98 15.35 1.41
N MET A 31 -8.81 14.24 2.13
CA MET A 31 -7.68 14.09 3.05
C MET A 31 -7.31 12.61 3.23
N PRO A 32 -6.07 12.30 3.65
CA PRO A 32 -5.71 10.96 4.09
C PRO A 32 -6.64 10.48 5.22
N ALA A 33 -6.97 9.20 5.24
CA ALA A 33 -7.82 8.62 6.28
C ALA A 33 -7.23 8.83 7.69
N THR A 34 -5.90 8.79 7.81
CA THR A 34 -5.19 9.07 9.06
C THR A 34 -5.32 10.53 9.52
N GLU A 35 -5.41 11.50 8.61
CA GLU A 35 -5.65 12.90 8.97
C GLU A 35 -7.07 13.09 9.53
N LEU A 36 -8.08 12.49 8.88
CA LEU A 36 -9.45 12.53 9.40
C LEU A 36 -9.52 11.88 10.79
N SER A 37 -9.02 10.65 10.93
CA SER A 37 -9.11 9.91 12.19
C SER A 37 -8.26 10.50 13.33
N GLY A 38 -7.18 11.19 13.00
CA GLY A 38 -6.26 11.76 13.99
C GLY A 38 -6.58 13.19 14.41
N PHE A 39 -7.15 14.01 13.51
CA PHE A 39 -7.19 15.45 13.72
C PHE A 39 -8.49 16.14 13.32
N ALA A 40 -9.33 15.52 12.47
CA ALA A 40 -10.50 16.17 11.90
C ALA A 40 -11.84 15.52 12.26
N LEU A 41 -11.87 14.55 13.19
CA LEU A 41 -13.10 13.95 13.67
C LEU A 41 -13.91 14.97 14.48
N ARG A 42 -15.19 15.14 14.10
CA ARG A 42 -16.16 15.91 14.91
C ARG A 42 -16.87 14.96 15.88
N PRO A 43 -17.38 15.44 17.03
CA PRO A 43 -18.16 14.63 17.96
C PRO A 43 -19.39 13.99 17.32
N GLU A 44 -20.10 14.74 16.47
CA GLU A 44 -21.25 14.29 15.69
C GLU A 44 -20.99 14.58 14.20
N MET A 45 -21.36 13.65 13.33
CA MET A 45 -21.13 13.71 11.88
C MET A 45 -22.39 13.28 11.08
N ASN A 46 -23.59 13.46 11.65
CA ASN A 46 -24.85 13.10 10.99
C ASN A 46 -25.12 13.88 9.68
N ASP A 47 -24.43 15.01 9.49
CA ASP A 47 -24.47 15.89 8.32
C ASP A 47 -23.36 15.57 7.29
N THR A 48 -22.63 14.47 7.48
CA THR A 48 -21.43 14.16 6.72
C THR A 48 -21.60 12.90 5.89
N LEU A 49 -21.30 13.01 4.60
CA LEU A 49 -21.07 11.87 3.72
C LEU A 49 -19.54 11.64 3.59
N VAL A 50 -19.08 10.48 4.00
CA VAL A 50 -17.69 10.08 3.83
C VAL A 50 -17.56 9.17 2.61
N VAL A 51 -16.80 9.59 1.60
CA VAL A 51 -16.44 8.73 0.47
C VAL A 51 -15.11 8.08 0.74
N ALA A 52 -15.12 6.77 1.00
CA ALA A 52 -13.94 5.97 1.29
C ALA A 52 -13.42 5.29 0.02
N ILE A 53 -12.20 5.63 -0.40
CA ILE A 53 -11.58 5.11 -1.63
C ILE A 53 -10.48 4.13 -1.27
N SER A 54 -10.52 2.94 -1.87
CA SER A 54 -9.49 1.91 -1.67
C SER A 54 -9.48 0.93 -2.83
N GLN A 55 -8.31 0.53 -3.30
CA GLN A 55 -8.20 -0.52 -4.33
C GLN A 55 -8.55 -1.89 -3.74
N SER A 56 -7.94 -2.27 -2.62
CA SER A 56 -8.11 -3.59 -1.99
C SER A 56 -9.31 -3.68 -1.04
N GLY A 57 -9.81 -2.54 -0.53
CA GLY A 57 -10.82 -2.49 0.53
C GLY A 57 -10.35 -3.04 1.89
N THR A 58 -9.06 -3.35 2.04
CA THR A 58 -8.48 -3.95 3.26
C THR A 58 -7.48 -3.05 3.95
N THR A 59 -7.28 -1.81 3.48
CA THR A 59 -6.37 -0.84 4.10
C THR A 59 -6.82 -0.54 5.52
N THR A 60 -5.99 -0.88 6.49
CA THR A 60 -6.32 -0.82 7.93
C THR A 60 -6.77 0.58 8.36
N ASP A 61 -6.01 1.61 8.01
CA ASP A 61 -6.30 2.98 8.42
C ASP A 61 -7.61 3.52 7.81
N THR A 62 -7.89 3.19 6.54
CA THR A 62 -9.16 3.56 5.89
C THR A 62 -10.34 2.86 6.58
N ASN A 63 -10.23 1.56 6.85
CA ASN A 63 -11.27 0.78 7.52
C ASN A 63 -11.53 1.28 8.94
N ARG A 64 -10.47 1.59 9.69
CA ARG A 64 -10.60 2.16 11.03
C ARG A 64 -11.29 3.54 11.00
N THR A 65 -10.88 4.40 10.09
CA THR A 65 -11.49 5.72 9.96
C THR A 65 -12.98 5.60 9.64
N VAL A 66 -13.36 4.67 8.79
CA VAL A 66 -14.78 4.37 8.50
C VAL A 66 -15.52 3.93 9.76
N ASP A 67 -14.95 3.04 10.59
CA ASP A 67 -15.57 2.66 11.86
C ASP A 67 -15.79 3.87 12.77
N LEU A 68 -14.79 4.77 12.87
CA LEU A 68 -14.85 5.96 13.73
C LEU A 68 -15.89 6.99 13.26
N VAL A 69 -16.01 7.22 11.95
CA VAL A 69 -16.98 8.20 11.42
C VAL A 69 -18.40 7.65 11.48
N ARG A 70 -18.61 6.35 11.24
CA ARG A 70 -19.91 5.68 11.40
C ARG A 70 -20.38 5.71 12.85
N GLY A 71 -19.48 5.48 13.80
CA GLY A 71 -19.79 5.63 15.23
C GLY A 71 -20.22 7.03 15.66
N ARG A 72 -20.00 8.04 14.79
CA ARG A 72 -20.40 9.44 14.97
C ARG A 72 -21.60 9.86 14.09
N GLY A 73 -22.22 8.90 13.39
CA GLY A 73 -23.43 9.12 12.60
C GLY A 73 -23.19 9.47 11.12
N ALA A 74 -21.95 9.47 10.62
CA ALA A 74 -21.69 9.71 9.20
C ALA A 74 -22.21 8.57 8.32
N SER A 75 -22.74 8.94 7.15
CA SER A 75 -23.01 7.99 6.07
C SER A 75 -21.72 7.71 5.28
N VAL A 76 -21.56 6.48 4.80
CA VAL A 76 -20.34 6.07 4.10
C VAL A 76 -20.67 5.44 2.75
N ILE A 77 -20.10 6.00 1.68
CA ILE A 77 -20.03 5.38 0.36
C ILE A 77 -18.58 4.96 0.10
N SER A 78 -18.36 3.77 -0.46
CA SER A 78 -17.01 3.34 -0.85
C SER A 78 -16.84 3.21 -2.36
N ILE A 79 -15.67 3.60 -2.86
CA ILE A 79 -15.18 3.31 -4.21
C ILE A 79 -14.09 2.26 -4.08
N VAL A 80 -14.37 1.03 -4.55
CA VAL A 80 -13.54 -0.14 -4.26
C VAL A 80 -13.44 -1.04 -5.47
N ASN A 81 -12.27 -1.67 -5.68
CA ASN A 81 -12.12 -2.66 -6.75
C ASN A 81 -12.52 -4.07 -6.28
N ARG A 82 -12.11 -4.45 -5.06
CA ARG A 82 -12.30 -5.83 -4.56
C ARG A 82 -13.66 -6.00 -3.91
N ARG A 83 -14.45 -6.97 -4.44
CA ARG A 83 -15.74 -7.37 -3.84
C ARG A 83 -15.53 -8.13 -2.52
N GLY A 84 -16.51 -8.01 -1.61
CA GLY A 84 -16.49 -8.73 -0.33
C GLY A 84 -15.28 -8.38 0.54
N SER A 85 -14.81 -7.13 0.51
CA SER A 85 -13.77 -6.63 1.37
C SER A 85 -14.34 -5.98 2.63
N ASP A 86 -13.52 -5.86 3.68
CA ASP A 86 -13.93 -5.24 4.96
C ASP A 86 -14.60 -3.87 4.74
N LEU A 87 -14.09 -3.07 3.80
CA LEU A 87 -14.63 -1.75 3.51
C LEU A 87 -16.04 -1.83 2.88
N THR A 88 -16.29 -2.81 2.01
CA THR A 88 -17.60 -2.98 1.38
C THR A 88 -18.68 -3.34 2.37
N ASP A 89 -18.34 -4.15 3.39
CA ASP A 89 -19.29 -4.58 4.42
C ASP A 89 -19.65 -3.45 5.41
N LYS A 90 -18.82 -2.42 5.49
CA LYS A 90 -19.00 -1.28 6.38
C LYS A 90 -19.66 -0.06 5.71
N SER A 91 -19.83 -0.10 4.41
CA SER A 91 -20.33 1.03 3.64
C SER A 91 -21.84 0.94 3.43
N ASP A 92 -22.52 2.09 3.43
CA ASP A 92 -23.95 2.18 3.15
C ASP A 92 -24.23 2.07 1.63
N GLY A 93 -23.22 2.38 0.80
CA GLY A 93 -23.23 2.20 -0.64
C GLY A 93 -21.85 1.89 -1.18
N VAL A 94 -21.76 1.13 -2.28
CA VAL A 94 -20.49 0.72 -2.90
C VAL A 94 -20.51 0.94 -4.40
N LEU A 95 -19.51 1.66 -4.90
CA LEU A 95 -19.19 1.73 -6.33
C LEU A 95 -17.99 0.82 -6.60
N TYR A 96 -18.20 -0.19 -7.43
CA TYR A 96 -17.12 -1.08 -7.85
C TYR A 96 -16.43 -0.54 -9.09
N THR A 97 -15.10 -0.48 -9.08
CA THR A 97 -14.29 0.01 -10.21
C THR A 97 -14.03 -1.07 -11.26
N SER A 98 -14.39 -2.33 -10.99
CA SER A 98 -14.35 -3.44 -11.93
C SER A 98 -15.36 -4.53 -11.57
N ASP A 99 -15.49 -5.56 -12.40
CA ASP A 99 -16.31 -6.75 -12.12
C ASP A 99 -15.69 -7.68 -11.04
N GLY A 100 -14.57 -7.29 -10.44
CA GLY A 100 -13.84 -8.04 -9.40
C GLY A 100 -12.86 -9.09 -9.93
N ARG A 101 -12.77 -9.28 -11.26
CA ARG A 101 -11.79 -10.19 -11.88
C ARG A 101 -10.44 -9.54 -12.09
N ASP A 102 -10.41 -8.24 -12.03
CA ASP A 102 -9.29 -7.42 -12.37
C ASP A 102 -8.47 -7.11 -11.12
N VAL A 103 -7.56 -8.01 -10.81
CA VAL A 103 -6.68 -7.88 -9.64
C VAL A 103 -5.40 -7.16 -10.06
N GLU A 104 -5.22 -5.95 -9.55
CA GLU A 104 -3.95 -5.26 -9.66
C GLU A 104 -2.94 -5.90 -8.71
N MET A 105 -1.96 -6.60 -9.27
CA MET A 105 -0.96 -7.37 -8.52
C MET A 105 0.22 -6.52 -8.06
N SER A 106 0.38 -5.32 -8.62
CA SER A 106 1.46 -4.39 -8.30
C SER A 106 1.17 -3.64 -7.01
N VAL A 107 2.23 -3.35 -6.25
CA VAL A 107 2.18 -2.38 -5.13
C VAL A 107 1.89 -0.99 -5.67
N ALA A 108 2.53 -0.62 -6.79
CA ALA A 108 2.30 0.62 -7.49
C ALA A 108 0.95 0.56 -8.23
N SER A 109 -0.12 1.00 -7.55
CA SER A 109 -1.45 1.08 -8.15
C SER A 109 -1.45 2.09 -9.30
N THR A 110 -1.79 1.65 -10.50
CA THR A 110 -1.85 2.49 -11.70
C THR A 110 -3.25 2.47 -12.32
N LYS A 111 -3.69 1.32 -12.81
CA LYS A 111 -4.98 1.17 -13.45
C LYS A 111 -6.16 1.47 -12.51
N ALA A 112 -6.09 1.02 -11.26
CA ALA A 112 -7.11 1.30 -10.26
C ALA A 112 -7.29 2.80 -10.00
N PHE A 113 -6.21 3.59 -10.07
CA PHE A 113 -6.30 5.05 -9.95
C PHE A 113 -7.24 5.66 -10.98
N TYR A 114 -7.07 5.34 -12.27
CA TYR A 114 -7.94 5.90 -13.32
C TYR A 114 -9.40 5.46 -13.17
N SER A 115 -9.62 4.23 -12.76
CA SER A 115 -10.97 3.73 -12.48
C SER A 115 -11.60 4.43 -11.27
N GLN A 116 -10.82 4.78 -10.26
CA GLN A 116 -11.26 5.56 -9.10
C GLN A 116 -11.61 7.00 -9.50
N ILE A 117 -10.83 7.63 -10.40
CA ILE A 117 -11.14 8.94 -10.97
C ILE A 117 -12.48 8.90 -11.71
N ALA A 118 -12.68 7.93 -12.61
CA ALA A 118 -13.93 7.80 -13.37
C ALA A 118 -15.14 7.58 -12.44
N ALA A 119 -15.02 6.66 -11.47
CA ALA A 119 -16.07 6.42 -10.49
C ALA A 119 -16.32 7.65 -9.60
N GLY A 120 -15.26 8.37 -9.23
CA GLY A 120 -15.34 9.62 -8.47
C GLY A 120 -16.08 10.71 -9.22
N ALA A 121 -15.78 10.91 -10.51
CA ALA A 121 -16.47 11.89 -11.35
C ALA A 121 -17.96 11.56 -11.53
N LEU A 122 -18.29 10.27 -11.71
CA LEU A 122 -19.70 9.83 -11.78
C LEU A 122 -20.42 10.02 -10.44
N LEU A 123 -19.76 9.76 -9.32
CA LEU A 123 -20.30 10.02 -7.98
C LEU A 123 -20.49 11.51 -7.74
N ALA A 124 -19.52 12.35 -8.15
CA ALA A 124 -19.65 13.81 -8.06
C ALA A 124 -20.87 14.32 -8.82
N MET A 125 -21.12 13.82 -10.01
CA MET A 125 -22.34 14.17 -10.79
C MET A 125 -23.62 13.69 -10.10
N ALA A 126 -23.61 12.50 -9.49
CA ALA A 126 -24.76 12.01 -8.75
C ALA A 126 -25.06 12.87 -7.52
N VAL A 127 -24.03 13.23 -6.75
CA VAL A 127 -24.16 14.15 -5.59
C VAL A 127 -24.62 15.53 -6.05
N ALA A 128 -24.03 16.09 -7.10
CA ALA A 128 -24.41 17.39 -7.65
C ALA A 128 -25.88 17.44 -8.07
N ARG A 129 -26.41 16.34 -8.60
CA ARG A 129 -27.82 16.23 -8.96
C ARG A 129 -28.75 16.27 -7.74
N GLU A 130 -28.34 15.67 -6.63
CA GLU A 130 -29.15 15.68 -5.40
C GLU A 130 -29.06 17.01 -4.66
N VAL A 131 -27.86 17.62 -4.64
CA VAL A 131 -27.62 18.91 -3.96
C VAL A 131 -28.25 20.08 -4.73
N GLU A 132 -28.16 20.05 -6.05
CA GLU A 132 -28.71 21.07 -6.95
C GLU A 132 -29.52 20.39 -8.07
N PRO A 133 -30.78 20.01 -7.81
CA PRO A 133 -31.65 19.32 -8.78
C PRO A 133 -31.94 20.13 -10.05
N ASP A 134 -32.08 21.46 -9.90
CA ASP A 134 -32.40 22.41 -10.97
C ASP A 134 -31.22 23.38 -11.19
N PRO A 135 -30.12 22.93 -11.82
CA PRO A 135 -28.95 23.77 -12.04
C PRO A 135 -29.25 24.88 -13.07
N SER A 136 -28.43 25.93 -13.05
CA SER A 136 -28.41 26.95 -14.10
C SER A 136 -28.08 26.31 -15.47
N ALA A 137 -28.30 27.07 -16.56
CA ALA A 137 -27.95 26.62 -17.91
C ALA A 137 -26.45 26.26 -17.99
N ASP A 138 -25.58 27.08 -17.41
CA ASP A 138 -24.13 26.87 -17.34
C ASP A 138 -23.79 25.62 -16.52
N GLY A 139 -24.48 25.40 -15.39
CA GLY A 139 -24.34 24.20 -14.57
C GLY A 139 -24.76 22.92 -15.31
N MET A 140 -25.81 22.98 -16.11
CA MET A 140 -26.25 21.88 -16.97
C MET A 140 -25.21 21.56 -18.05
N GLU A 141 -24.72 22.58 -18.74
CA GLU A 141 -23.67 22.46 -19.76
C GLU A 141 -22.40 21.83 -19.14
N ARG A 142 -21.97 22.36 -18.00
CA ARG A 142 -20.79 21.84 -17.27
C ARG A 142 -20.90 20.34 -16.93
N ARG A 143 -22.08 19.88 -16.47
CA ARG A 143 -22.35 18.46 -16.19
C ARG A 143 -22.30 17.62 -17.47
N GLN A 144 -22.80 18.13 -18.58
CA GLN A 144 -22.77 17.45 -19.88
C GLN A 144 -21.35 17.37 -20.43
N ASP A 145 -20.56 18.42 -20.31
CA ASP A 145 -19.16 18.48 -20.77
C ASP A 145 -18.30 17.49 -20.01
N LEU A 146 -18.40 17.43 -18.68
CA LEU A 146 -17.67 16.44 -17.87
C LEU A 146 -18.02 15.00 -18.28
N LEU A 147 -19.32 14.71 -18.49
CA LEU A 147 -19.76 13.39 -18.93
C LEU A 147 -19.29 13.07 -20.35
N GLY A 148 -19.30 14.06 -21.24
CA GLY A 148 -18.76 13.95 -22.59
C GLY A 148 -17.27 13.64 -22.57
N SER A 149 -16.52 14.37 -21.75
CA SER A 149 -15.08 14.20 -21.59
C SER A 149 -14.69 12.84 -21.02
N LEU A 150 -15.43 12.32 -20.05
CA LEU A 150 -15.19 10.96 -19.54
C LEU A 150 -15.26 9.88 -20.63
N ARG A 151 -16.05 10.09 -21.69
CA ARG A 151 -16.17 9.13 -22.81
C ARG A 151 -14.99 9.17 -23.76
N VAL A 152 -14.33 10.31 -23.91
CA VAL A 152 -13.19 10.48 -24.82
C VAL A 152 -11.84 10.22 -24.15
N ILE A 153 -11.77 10.25 -22.83
CA ILE A 153 -10.54 10.02 -22.06
C ILE A 153 -9.83 8.70 -22.43
N PRO A 154 -10.51 7.54 -22.60
CA PRO A 154 -9.81 6.30 -22.95
C PRO A 154 -9.02 6.40 -24.26
N ASP A 155 -9.58 7.03 -25.29
CA ASP A 155 -8.92 7.21 -26.58
C ASP A 155 -7.75 8.21 -26.47
N ALA A 156 -7.93 9.29 -25.71
CA ALA A 156 -6.85 10.24 -25.43
C ALA A 156 -5.70 9.59 -24.62
N MET A 157 -6.00 8.75 -23.64
CA MET A 157 -5.00 7.95 -22.91
C MET A 157 -4.25 7.01 -23.86
N ALA A 158 -4.95 6.34 -24.77
CA ALA A 158 -4.31 5.45 -25.76
C ALA A 158 -3.34 6.21 -26.67
N GLN A 159 -3.66 7.45 -27.05
CA GLN A 159 -2.74 8.31 -27.82
C GLN A 159 -1.47 8.65 -27.02
N VAL A 160 -1.60 8.99 -25.72
CA VAL A 160 -0.44 9.23 -24.85
C VAL A 160 0.42 7.97 -24.70
N ILE A 161 -0.22 6.79 -24.53
CA ILE A 161 0.48 5.50 -24.45
C ILE A 161 1.23 5.22 -25.76
N GLY A 162 0.67 5.60 -26.91
CA GLY A 162 1.33 5.49 -28.21
C GLY A 162 2.61 6.29 -28.32
N GLN A 163 2.85 7.29 -27.46
CA GLN A 163 4.07 8.09 -27.40
C GLN A 163 5.17 7.49 -26.50
N ARG A 164 4.98 6.28 -25.99
CA ARG A 164 5.90 5.62 -25.04
C ARG A 164 7.37 5.73 -25.43
N ASP A 165 7.71 5.51 -26.69
CA ASP A 165 9.10 5.57 -27.16
C ASP A 165 9.72 6.96 -27.03
N SER A 166 8.96 8.03 -27.26
CA SER A 166 9.40 9.41 -27.08
C SER A 166 9.61 9.74 -25.62
N ILE A 167 8.63 9.35 -24.78
CA ILE A 167 8.69 9.52 -23.32
C ILE A 167 9.88 8.72 -22.74
N GLY A 168 10.11 7.51 -23.24
CA GLY A 168 11.23 6.65 -22.83
C GLY A 168 12.59 7.24 -23.16
N ARG A 169 12.74 7.87 -24.35
CA ARG A 169 13.99 8.59 -24.67
C ARG A 169 14.24 9.76 -23.73
N ALA A 170 13.22 10.55 -23.44
CA ALA A 170 13.34 11.65 -22.48
C ALA A 170 13.68 11.13 -21.07
N ALA A 171 13.04 10.05 -20.62
CA ALA A 171 13.34 9.43 -19.34
C ALA A 171 14.78 8.92 -19.27
N ALA A 172 15.28 8.25 -20.32
CA ALA A 172 16.63 7.73 -20.38
C ALA A 172 17.70 8.84 -20.40
N GLU A 173 17.39 9.97 -21.02
CA GLU A 173 18.31 11.10 -21.10
C GLU A 173 18.38 11.91 -19.80
N PHE A 174 17.24 12.19 -19.18
CA PHE A 174 17.17 13.17 -18.09
C PHE A 174 17.07 12.58 -16.69
N ALA A 175 16.58 11.34 -16.52
CA ALA A 175 16.37 10.75 -15.20
C ALA A 175 17.65 10.20 -14.56
N PRO A 176 18.47 9.34 -15.22
CA PRO A 176 19.62 8.71 -14.59
C PRO A 176 20.69 9.68 -14.05
N PRO A 177 21.05 10.80 -14.74
CA PRO A 177 22.10 11.68 -14.26
C PRO A 177 21.67 12.62 -13.13
N ARG A 178 20.37 12.73 -12.83
CA ARG A 178 19.85 13.67 -11.84
C ARG A 178 19.54 13.01 -10.50
N ARG A 179 20.19 13.51 -9.44
CA ARG A 179 20.00 13.01 -8.08
C ARG A 179 18.66 13.48 -7.49
N TYR A 180 18.31 14.73 -7.72
CA TYR A 180 17.12 15.37 -7.17
C TYR A 180 16.04 15.50 -8.24
N TRP A 181 14.81 15.18 -7.86
CA TRP A 181 13.65 15.26 -8.73
C TRP A 181 12.52 16.01 -8.04
N ALA A 182 11.69 16.66 -8.83
CA ALA A 182 10.43 17.25 -8.38
C ALA A 182 9.37 17.08 -9.43
N ILE A 183 8.13 17.02 -9.01
CA ILE A 183 6.96 17.05 -9.87
C ILE A 183 6.17 18.29 -9.49
N VAL A 184 5.73 19.06 -10.45
CA VAL A 184 4.96 20.28 -10.18
C VAL A 184 3.69 20.33 -11.01
N GLY A 185 2.65 20.95 -10.46
CA GLY A 185 1.38 21.14 -11.14
C GLY A 185 0.48 22.08 -10.36
N ASN A 186 -0.34 22.87 -11.07
CA ASN A 186 -1.27 23.83 -10.51
C ASN A 186 -2.72 23.41 -10.85
N GLY A 187 -3.67 23.82 -10.02
CA GLY A 187 -5.08 23.48 -10.20
C GLY A 187 -5.31 21.95 -10.29
N PRO A 188 -6.06 21.45 -11.28
CA PRO A 188 -6.27 20.02 -11.45
C PRO A 188 -4.97 19.22 -11.62
N ASN A 189 -3.92 19.82 -12.20
CA ASN A 189 -2.63 19.18 -12.36
C ASN A 189 -1.86 18.96 -11.04
N ALA A 190 -2.28 19.55 -9.92
CA ALA A 190 -1.74 19.22 -8.61
C ALA A 190 -2.04 17.76 -8.23
N VAL A 191 -3.19 17.23 -8.64
CA VAL A 191 -3.58 15.81 -8.50
C VAL A 191 -2.58 14.93 -9.27
N ALA A 192 -2.31 15.28 -10.53
CA ALA A 192 -1.32 14.57 -11.34
C ALA A 192 0.07 14.60 -10.70
N ALA A 193 0.53 15.78 -10.25
CA ALA A 193 1.84 15.93 -9.64
C ALA A 193 2.00 15.04 -8.40
N ARG A 194 0.99 14.96 -7.53
CA ARG A 194 1.01 14.11 -6.33
C ARG A 194 1.01 12.63 -6.67
N GLU A 195 0.19 12.20 -7.63
CA GLU A 195 0.15 10.80 -8.05
C GLU A 195 1.45 10.36 -8.73
N ILE A 196 1.96 11.15 -9.68
CA ILE A 196 3.23 10.89 -10.35
C ILE A 196 4.37 10.81 -9.33
N ARG A 197 4.41 11.73 -8.36
CA ARG A 197 5.38 11.69 -7.27
C ARG A 197 5.37 10.36 -6.52
N ILE A 198 4.18 9.85 -6.18
CA ILE A 198 4.05 8.55 -5.53
C ILE A 198 4.67 7.45 -6.39
N LYS A 199 4.28 7.36 -7.67
CA LYS A 199 4.77 6.32 -8.58
C LYS A 199 6.26 6.39 -8.84
N LEU A 200 6.80 7.58 -9.08
CA LEU A 200 8.23 7.73 -9.30
C LEU A 200 9.04 7.41 -8.04
N SER A 201 8.52 7.75 -6.86
CA SER A 201 9.16 7.37 -5.60
C SER A 201 9.14 5.86 -5.37
N GLU A 202 8.04 5.18 -5.73
CA GLU A 202 7.91 3.73 -5.63
C GLU A 202 8.79 2.97 -6.62
N LEU A 203 8.87 3.45 -7.88
CA LEU A 203 9.59 2.77 -8.95
C LEU A 203 11.08 3.06 -8.94
N CYS A 204 11.48 4.31 -8.63
CA CYS A 204 12.85 4.79 -8.77
C CYS A 204 13.58 4.98 -7.43
N TYR A 205 12.97 4.66 -6.29
CA TYR A 205 13.56 4.79 -4.96
C TYR A 205 14.08 6.20 -4.63
N LYS A 206 13.32 7.20 -4.98
CA LYS A 206 13.71 8.59 -4.72
C LYS A 206 12.73 9.27 -3.77
N SER A 207 13.26 10.15 -2.94
CA SER A 207 12.47 11.15 -2.25
C SER A 207 12.19 12.30 -3.24
N ILE A 208 10.93 12.47 -3.61
CA ILE A 208 10.50 13.41 -4.64
C ILE A 208 9.47 14.37 -4.03
N ALA A 209 9.66 15.68 -4.25
CA ALA A 209 8.68 16.69 -3.88
C ALA A 209 7.55 16.76 -4.92
N ALA A 210 6.34 17.10 -4.47
CA ALA A 210 5.23 17.51 -5.32
C ALA A 210 4.75 18.90 -4.86
N ASP A 211 4.97 19.91 -5.69
CA ASP A 211 4.79 21.31 -5.35
C ASP A 211 3.93 22.02 -6.40
N ALA A 212 3.45 23.23 -6.09
CA ALA A 212 3.02 24.17 -7.11
C ALA A 212 4.24 24.70 -7.90
N THR A 213 4.02 25.13 -9.14
CA THR A 213 5.10 25.66 -9.98
C THR A 213 5.76 26.90 -9.36
N GLU A 214 4.93 27.77 -8.75
CA GLU A 214 5.40 28.98 -8.06
C GLU A 214 6.29 28.64 -6.86
N ASP A 215 5.88 27.69 -6.01
CA ASP A 215 6.66 27.30 -4.84
C ASP A 215 8.02 26.74 -5.23
N LYS A 216 8.08 25.94 -6.29
CA LYS A 216 9.30 25.29 -6.75
C LYS A 216 10.37 26.27 -7.19
N LYS A 217 10.01 27.42 -7.77
CA LYS A 217 11.01 28.42 -8.18
C LYS A 217 11.73 29.07 -7.00
N HIS A 218 11.14 29.03 -5.81
CA HIS A 218 11.71 29.58 -4.59
C HIS A 218 12.47 28.56 -3.76
N ILE A 219 12.28 27.26 -4.02
CA ILE A 219 12.78 26.16 -3.20
C ILE A 219 13.63 25.22 -4.06
N ASP A 220 14.82 24.87 -3.56
CA ASP A 220 15.67 23.77 -4.03
C ASP A 220 16.17 23.81 -5.50
N LEU A 221 16.07 24.91 -6.21
CA LEU A 221 16.62 24.99 -7.57
C LEU A 221 18.15 24.88 -7.60
N SER A 222 18.82 25.21 -6.49
CA SER A 222 20.28 25.07 -6.34
C SER A 222 20.77 23.62 -6.48
N SER A 223 19.90 22.63 -6.26
CA SER A 223 20.20 21.22 -6.46
C SER A 223 20.16 20.74 -7.91
N GLU A 224 19.87 21.64 -8.85
CA GLU A 224 19.74 21.37 -10.29
C GLU A 224 18.80 20.17 -10.59
N PRO A 225 17.56 20.14 -10.06
CA PRO A 225 16.72 18.96 -10.14
C PRO A 225 16.21 18.68 -11.55
N MET A 226 15.83 17.42 -11.81
CA MET A 226 14.87 17.11 -12.86
C MET A 226 13.47 17.53 -12.38
N ILE A 227 12.76 18.30 -13.19
CA ILE A 227 11.41 18.77 -12.84
C ILE A 227 10.43 18.33 -13.92
N LEU A 228 9.48 17.46 -13.53
CA LEU A 228 8.35 17.10 -14.39
C LEU A 228 7.21 18.07 -14.12
N VAL A 229 6.82 18.83 -15.15
CA VAL A 229 5.81 19.89 -15.08
C VAL A 229 4.50 19.39 -15.68
N CYS A 230 3.47 19.23 -14.86
CA CYS A 230 2.11 18.87 -15.28
C CYS A 230 1.38 20.15 -15.69
N ALA A 231 1.14 20.33 -16.98
CA ALA A 231 0.59 21.54 -17.57
C ALA A 231 -0.51 21.29 -18.61
N ALA A 232 -1.08 20.07 -18.69
CA ALA A 232 -2.19 19.78 -19.58
C ALA A 232 -3.46 20.56 -19.16
N GLY A 233 -4.22 21.05 -20.14
CA GLY A 233 -5.45 21.83 -19.92
C GLY A 233 -5.22 23.27 -19.45
N LEU A 234 -3.97 23.74 -19.39
CA LEU A 234 -3.68 25.15 -19.09
C LEU A 234 -3.85 26.00 -20.34
N SER A 235 -4.34 27.22 -20.16
CA SER A 235 -4.56 28.18 -21.25
C SER A 235 -4.37 29.62 -20.79
N GLY A 236 -4.17 30.54 -21.75
CA GLY A 236 -4.15 31.99 -21.51
C GLY A 236 -3.02 32.42 -20.56
N SER A 237 -3.38 33.19 -19.52
CA SER A 237 -2.39 33.72 -18.56
C SER A 237 -1.74 32.63 -17.72
N THR A 238 -2.47 31.60 -17.34
CA THR A 238 -1.94 30.50 -16.51
C THR A 238 -0.88 29.69 -17.27
N GLU A 239 -1.10 29.38 -18.55
CA GLU A 239 -0.09 28.75 -19.41
C GLU A 239 1.15 29.63 -19.53
N SER A 240 0.96 30.94 -19.77
CA SER A 240 2.06 31.91 -19.91
C SER A 240 2.89 32.03 -18.63
N ASP A 241 2.27 31.97 -17.47
CA ASP A 241 2.96 32.05 -16.18
C ASP A 241 3.79 30.78 -15.93
N VAL A 242 3.21 29.61 -16.17
CA VAL A 242 3.96 28.34 -16.06
C VAL A 242 5.13 28.31 -17.06
N ALA A 243 4.98 28.84 -18.28
CA ALA A 243 6.07 28.91 -19.24
C ALA A 243 7.23 29.81 -18.76
N LYS A 244 6.94 30.92 -18.06
CA LYS A 244 7.96 31.77 -17.42
C LYS A 244 8.67 31.03 -16.28
N GLU A 245 7.93 30.30 -15.46
CA GLU A 245 8.50 29.50 -14.37
C GLU A 245 9.41 28.40 -14.90
N VAL A 246 9.03 27.71 -15.97
CA VAL A 246 9.88 26.74 -16.68
C VAL A 246 11.19 27.41 -17.18
N ALA A 247 11.12 28.66 -17.66
CA ALA A 247 12.31 29.40 -18.04
C ALA A 247 13.22 29.74 -16.84
N ILE A 248 12.64 30.03 -15.69
CA ILE A 248 13.38 30.23 -14.42
C ILE A 248 14.08 28.93 -14.01
N TYR A 249 13.36 27.79 -14.02
CA TYR A 249 13.96 26.50 -13.73
C TYR A 249 15.18 26.22 -14.62
N ARG A 250 15.02 26.49 -15.92
CA ARG A 250 16.10 26.29 -16.89
C ARG A 250 17.30 27.20 -16.65
N ALA A 251 17.06 28.46 -16.27
CA ALA A 251 18.10 29.41 -15.92
C ALA A 251 18.92 28.97 -14.69
N HIS A 252 18.31 28.24 -13.77
CA HIS A 252 18.95 27.61 -12.61
C HIS A 252 19.49 26.20 -12.88
N LYS A 253 19.70 25.82 -14.17
CA LYS A 253 20.24 24.54 -14.62
C LYS A 253 19.41 23.31 -14.24
N ALA A 254 18.18 23.47 -13.78
CA ALA A 254 17.26 22.38 -13.65
C ALA A 254 16.92 21.78 -15.03
N ALA A 255 16.42 20.56 -15.04
CA ALA A 255 15.99 19.85 -16.24
C ALA A 255 14.45 19.81 -16.30
N PRO A 256 13.76 20.86 -16.79
CA PRO A 256 12.30 20.85 -16.90
C PRO A 256 11.86 20.02 -18.11
N ILE A 257 10.96 19.08 -17.85
CA ILE A 257 10.23 18.28 -18.82
C ILE A 257 8.76 18.63 -18.63
N VAL A 258 8.10 19.09 -19.68
CA VAL A 258 6.72 19.59 -19.60
C VAL A 258 5.77 18.59 -20.26
N ILE A 259 4.67 18.30 -19.60
CA ILE A 259 3.52 17.57 -20.15
C ILE A 259 2.42 18.60 -20.40
N ALA A 260 2.08 18.85 -21.64
CA ALA A 260 1.17 19.92 -22.03
C ALA A 260 0.32 19.55 -23.24
N ASP A 261 -0.76 20.28 -23.46
CA ASP A 261 -1.65 20.11 -24.59
C ASP A 261 -0.93 20.28 -25.93
N GLU A 262 -1.40 19.60 -26.95
CA GLU A 262 -0.93 19.77 -28.33
C GLU A 262 -1.06 21.25 -28.76
N GLY A 263 0.03 21.79 -29.24
CA GLY A 263 0.11 23.21 -29.68
C GLY A 263 0.52 24.19 -28.59
N ALA A 264 0.59 23.77 -27.32
CA ALA A 264 1.10 24.62 -26.23
C ALA A 264 2.63 24.89 -26.39
N SER A 265 3.09 26.06 -25.95
CA SER A 265 4.46 26.52 -26.18
C SER A 265 5.26 26.68 -24.90
N TYR A 266 6.27 25.81 -24.71
CA TYR A 266 7.23 25.85 -23.60
C TYR A 266 8.68 25.85 -24.10
N PRO A 267 9.15 26.97 -24.67
CA PRO A 267 10.43 27.01 -25.39
C PRO A 267 11.67 26.78 -24.50
N ALA A 268 11.53 26.94 -23.18
CA ALA A 268 12.60 26.69 -22.22
C ALA A 268 12.63 25.25 -21.70
N ALA A 269 11.63 24.42 -22.00
CA ALA A 269 11.61 23.00 -21.64
C ALA A 269 12.70 22.24 -22.39
N LEU A 270 13.29 21.25 -21.77
CA LEU A 270 14.23 20.33 -22.42
C LEU A 270 13.48 19.30 -23.29
N HIS A 271 12.30 18.93 -22.87
CA HIS A 271 11.41 18.06 -23.62
C HIS A 271 9.95 18.42 -23.31
N VAL A 272 9.09 18.33 -24.31
CA VAL A 272 7.65 18.48 -24.16
C VAL A 272 6.97 17.19 -24.59
N VAL A 273 6.19 16.61 -23.66
CA VAL A 273 5.27 15.50 -23.95
C VAL A 273 3.94 16.12 -24.31
N SER A 274 3.59 16.11 -25.59
CA SER A 274 2.32 16.64 -26.08
C SER A 274 1.19 15.65 -25.81
N VAL A 275 0.11 16.10 -25.18
CA VAL A 275 -1.08 15.29 -24.91
C VAL A 275 -2.27 15.86 -25.67
N PRO A 276 -3.27 15.03 -26.05
CA PRO A 276 -4.51 15.50 -26.68
C PRO A 276 -5.24 16.53 -25.82
N VAL A 277 -5.87 17.50 -26.46
CA VAL A 277 -6.73 18.47 -25.77
C VAL A 277 -8.02 17.80 -25.32
N VAL A 278 -8.29 17.86 -24.03
CA VAL A 278 -9.53 17.38 -23.41
C VAL A 278 -10.08 18.44 -22.45
N ASP A 279 -11.24 18.21 -21.85
CA ASP A 279 -11.77 19.12 -20.84
C ASP A 279 -10.72 19.39 -19.72
N PRO A 280 -10.50 20.66 -19.35
CA PRO A 280 -9.51 21.03 -18.33
C PRO A 280 -9.65 20.31 -17.00
N ALA A 281 -10.89 19.96 -16.58
CA ALA A 281 -11.10 19.24 -15.32
C ALA A 281 -10.59 17.79 -15.35
N LEU A 282 -10.39 17.19 -16.54
CA LEU A 282 -9.88 15.83 -16.72
C LEU A 282 -8.51 15.77 -17.40
N SER A 283 -7.96 16.91 -17.83
CA SER A 283 -6.66 16.99 -18.51
C SER A 283 -5.51 16.42 -17.66
N PHE A 284 -5.59 16.55 -16.33
CA PHE A 284 -4.62 15.99 -15.39
C PHE A 284 -4.50 14.46 -15.51
N VAL A 285 -5.53 13.77 -16.00
CA VAL A 285 -5.47 12.33 -16.27
C VAL A 285 -4.40 12.03 -17.30
N LEU A 286 -4.30 12.84 -18.36
CA LEU A 286 -3.30 12.68 -19.41
C LEU A 286 -1.90 13.03 -18.92
N SER A 287 -1.77 14.08 -18.08
CA SER A 287 -0.53 14.36 -17.36
C SER A 287 -0.07 13.16 -16.55
N THR A 288 -1.01 12.50 -15.85
CA THR A 288 -0.72 11.34 -15.00
C THR A 288 -0.27 10.14 -15.84
N VAL A 289 -0.93 9.85 -16.96
CA VAL A 289 -0.53 8.74 -17.87
C VAL A 289 0.89 8.95 -18.39
N ALA A 290 1.19 10.16 -18.88
CA ALA A 290 2.53 10.52 -19.36
C ALA A 290 3.59 10.38 -18.24
N GLY A 291 3.26 10.84 -17.04
CA GLY A 291 4.14 10.73 -15.87
C GLY A 291 4.35 9.29 -15.40
N HIS A 292 3.33 8.44 -15.44
CA HIS A 292 3.47 7.00 -15.13
C HIS A 292 4.38 6.30 -16.14
N LEU A 293 4.21 6.57 -17.43
CA LEU A 293 5.10 6.05 -18.48
C LEU A 293 6.54 6.53 -18.29
N PHE A 294 6.70 7.83 -18.01
CA PHE A 294 8.02 8.41 -17.73
C PHE A 294 8.67 7.71 -16.53
N GLY A 295 7.95 7.49 -15.44
CA GLY A 295 8.45 6.80 -14.25
C GLY A 295 8.86 5.36 -14.50
N TYR A 296 8.08 4.63 -15.30
CA TYR A 296 8.41 3.27 -15.70
C TYR A 296 9.69 3.22 -16.55
N GLU A 297 9.80 4.07 -17.57
CA GLU A 297 10.97 4.13 -18.45
C GLU A 297 12.22 4.66 -17.71
N ALA A 298 12.05 5.58 -16.76
CA ALA A 298 13.12 6.04 -15.89
C ALA A 298 13.67 4.91 -15.03
N ALA A 299 12.79 4.09 -14.45
CA ALA A 299 13.19 2.92 -13.66
C ALA A 299 13.97 1.90 -14.49
N LEU A 300 13.52 1.62 -15.72
CA LEU A 300 14.25 0.75 -16.66
C LEU A 300 15.63 1.33 -17.03
N SER A 301 15.72 2.64 -17.24
CA SER A 301 16.97 3.30 -17.61
C SER A 301 17.98 3.29 -16.45
N ILE A 302 17.51 3.44 -15.21
CA ILE A 302 18.34 3.32 -14.01
C ILE A 302 18.84 1.88 -13.84
N ASP A 303 17.96 0.88 -14.00
CA ASP A 303 18.32 -0.54 -13.92
C ASP A 303 19.38 -0.90 -14.98
N ALA A 304 19.27 -0.36 -16.19
CA ALA A 304 20.22 -0.60 -17.26
C ALA A 304 21.65 -0.12 -16.91
N GLN A 305 21.80 0.86 -16.02
CA GLN A 305 23.12 1.30 -15.53
C GLN A 305 23.85 0.22 -14.71
N ALA A 306 23.11 -0.73 -14.11
CA ALA A 306 23.71 -1.84 -13.36
C ALA A 306 24.27 -2.95 -14.28
N GLU A 307 23.96 -2.94 -15.58
CA GLU A 307 24.33 -4.02 -16.50
C GLU A 307 25.85 -4.31 -16.56
N PRO A 308 26.75 -3.31 -16.65
CA PRO A 308 28.20 -3.56 -16.60
C PRO A 308 28.65 -4.21 -15.29
N LEU A 309 28.01 -3.85 -14.17
CA LEU A 309 28.29 -4.40 -12.85
C LEU A 309 27.81 -5.85 -12.75
N ARG A 310 26.60 -6.16 -13.26
CA ARG A 310 26.05 -7.52 -13.32
C ARG A 310 26.93 -8.44 -14.17
N GLN A 311 27.33 -8.00 -15.36
CA GLN A 311 28.22 -8.78 -16.23
C GLN A 311 29.57 -9.07 -15.56
N THR A 312 30.15 -8.08 -14.91
CA THR A 312 31.38 -8.27 -14.16
C THR A 312 31.20 -9.25 -13.00
N ARG A 313 30.12 -9.14 -12.24
CA ARG A 313 29.84 -10.05 -11.12
C ARG A 313 29.68 -11.50 -11.61
N VAL A 314 28.97 -11.74 -12.69
CA VAL A 314 28.85 -13.07 -13.32
C VAL A 314 30.20 -13.60 -13.75
N ALA A 315 31.06 -12.78 -14.32
CA ALA A 315 32.41 -13.20 -14.71
C ALA A 315 33.27 -13.59 -13.49
N VAL A 316 33.18 -12.84 -12.38
CA VAL A 316 33.86 -13.16 -11.11
C VAL A 316 33.35 -14.49 -10.54
N GLU A 317 32.03 -14.68 -10.45
CA GLU A 317 31.40 -15.89 -9.93
C GLU A 317 31.76 -17.13 -10.78
N GLN A 318 31.79 -16.99 -12.11
CA GLN A 318 32.21 -18.06 -13.00
C GLN A 318 33.69 -18.42 -12.83
N ALA A 319 34.59 -17.44 -12.71
CA ALA A 319 36.00 -17.68 -12.49
C ALA A 319 36.25 -18.44 -11.17
N VAL A 320 35.53 -18.08 -10.10
CA VAL A 320 35.62 -18.74 -8.80
C VAL A 320 35.05 -20.18 -8.85
N SER A 321 33.90 -20.39 -9.53
CA SER A 321 33.22 -21.69 -9.55
C SER A 321 33.88 -22.73 -10.44
N GLN A 322 34.49 -22.31 -11.57
CA GLN A 322 35.08 -23.19 -12.57
C GLN A 322 36.47 -23.69 -12.18
N SER A 323 37.12 -23.12 -11.20
CA SER A 323 38.53 -23.39 -10.88
C SER A 323 38.79 -23.34 -9.38
N PRO A 324 38.18 -24.21 -8.58
CA PRO A 324 38.34 -24.21 -7.13
C PRO A 324 39.82 -24.48 -6.66
N ASP A 325 40.62 -25.11 -7.51
CA ASP A 325 42.02 -25.47 -7.21
C ASP A 325 43.04 -24.43 -7.75
N MET A 326 42.59 -23.37 -8.42
CA MET A 326 43.48 -22.31 -8.93
C MET A 326 43.95 -21.38 -7.82
N THR A 327 45.22 -20.97 -7.89
CA THR A 327 45.70 -19.88 -7.04
C THR A 327 44.99 -18.57 -7.41
N GLY A 328 44.81 -17.69 -6.43
CA GLY A 328 44.17 -16.40 -6.68
C GLY A 328 44.84 -15.56 -7.78
N GLU A 329 46.16 -15.68 -7.98
CA GLU A 329 46.89 -15.02 -9.06
C GLU A 329 46.49 -15.50 -10.45
N VAL A 330 46.38 -16.83 -10.65
CA VAL A 330 45.94 -17.41 -11.93
C VAL A 330 44.50 -17.04 -12.22
N MET A 331 43.65 -17.02 -11.21
CA MET A 331 42.25 -16.66 -11.29
C MET A 331 42.08 -15.17 -11.68
N LEU A 332 42.82 -14.27 -11.04
CA LEU A 332 42.82 -12.85 -11.34
C LEU A 332 43.35 -12.56 -12.77
N ALA A 333 44.42 -13.28 -13.17
CA ALA A 333 44.96 -13.16 -14.53
C ALA A 333 43.97 -13.62 -15.62
N ALA A 334 43.24 -14.69 -15.35
CA ALA A 334 42.19 -15.21 -16.25
C ALA A 334 40.97 -14.27 -16.32
N LEU A 335 40.59 -13.60 -15.22
CA LEU A 335 39.47 -12.67 -15.14
C LEU A 335 39.72 -11.33 -15.86
N ARG A 336 40.96 -10.82 -15.85
CA ARG A 336 41.34 -9.53 -16.44
C ARG A 336 40.76 -9.28 -17.83
N PRO A 337 40.96 -10.14 -18.84
CA PRO A 337 40.43 -9.91 -20.17
C PRO A 337 38.89 -9.94 -20.20
N ALA A 338 38.26 -10.72 -19.34
CA ALA A 338 36.81 -10.84 -19.30
C ALA A 338 36.11 -9.58 -18.73
N ILE A 339 36.77 -8.85 -17.84
CA ILE A 339 36.17 -7.66 -17.19
C ILE A 339 36.72 -6.33 -17.73
N ALA A 340 37.75 -6.34 -18.57
CA ALA A 340 38.43 -5.11 -19.00
C ALA A 340 37.47 -4.11 -19.69
N ALA A 341 36.61 -4.59 -20.58
CA ALA A 341 35.65 -3.75 -21.32
C ALA A 341 34.61 -3.13 -20.37
N GLN A 342 34.08 -3.92 -19.43
CA GLN A 342 33.10 -3.47 -18.43
C GLN A 342 33.71 -2.47 -17.46
N ALA A 343 34.95 -2.73 -17.00
CA ALA A 343 35.70 -1.80 -16.14
C ALA A 343 35.95 -0.46 -16.84
N GLN A 344 36.35 -0.50 -18.11
CA GLN A 344 36.56 0.72 -18.89
C GLN A 344 35.25 1.50 -19.05
N LYS A 345 34.19 0.84 -19.47
CA LYS A 345 32.86 1.45 -19.63
C LYS A 345 32.37 2.09 -18.32
N PHE A 346 32.48 1.35 -17.21
CA PHE A 346 32.11 1.90 -15.89
C PHE A 346 32.91 3.14 -15.54
N LEU A 347 34.24 3.13 -15.72
CA LEU A 347 35.09 4.28 -15.43
C LEU A 347 34.82 5.48 -16.33
N GLU A 348 34.46 5.26 -17.58
CA GLU A 348 34.01 6.32 -18.51
C GLU A 348 32.69 6.94 -18.08
N SER A 349 31.69 6.11 -17.76
CA SER A 349 30.37 6.55 -17.26
C SER A 349 30.48 7.31 -15.93
N VAL A 350 31.34 6.87 -15.00
CA VAL A 350 31.61 7.61 -13.75
C VAL A 350 32.20 8.99 -14.05
N ARG A 351 33.18 9.10 -14.99
CA ARG A 351 33.74 10.40 -15.36
C ARG A 351 32.76 11.30 -16.08
N ALA A 352 31.85 10.73 -16.87
CA ALA A 352 30.77 11.46 -17.54
C ALA A 352 29.66 11.90 -16.58
N GLY A 353 29.66 11.43 -15.32
CA GLY A 353 28.63 11.75 -14.32
C GLY A 353 27.31 11.00 -14.53
N GLU A 354 27.29 9.95 -15.36
CA GLU A 354 26.07 9.18 -15.66
C GLU A 354 25.50 8.51 -14.41
N TYR A 355 26.36 8.14 -13.44
CA TYR A 355 25.97 7.52 -12.17
C TYR A 355 25.59 8.52 -11.06
N ASN A 356 25.73 9.82 -11.28
CA ASN A 356 25.54 10.84 -10.24
C ASN A 356 24.14 10.83 -9.62
N GLY A 357 23.16 10.32 -10.34
CA GLY A 357 21.76 10.28 -9.89
C GLY A 357 21.45 9.19 -8.87
N HIS A 358 22.14 8.05 -8.92
CA HIS A 358 21.66 6.85 -8.22
C HIS A 358 22.75 6.08 -7.49
N LEU A 359 23.97 5.99 -8.06
CA LEU A 359 25.07 5.31 -7.39
C LEU A 359 25.66 6.20 -6.30
N GLU A 360 25.85 5.69 -5.11
CA GLU A 360 26.51 6.44 -4.06
C GLU A 360 27.98 6.68 -4.39
N ALA A 361 28.50 7.87 -4.07
CA ALA A 361 29.88 8.25 -4.39
C ALA A 361 30.90 7.30 -3.76
N SER A 362 30.63 6.77 -2.57
CA SER A 362 31.45 5.77 -1.89
C SER A 362 31.46 4.44 -2.65
N SER A 363 30.30 3.97 -3.13
CA SER A 363 30.19 2.77 -3.96
C SER A 363 30.92 2.95 -5.30
N ALA A 364 30.71 4.07 -5.98
CA ALA A 364 31.38 4.38 -7.24
C ALA A 364 32.90 4.42 -7.12
N THR A 365 33.42 5.08 -6.08
CA THR A 365 34.88 5.18 -5.82
C THR A 365 35.45 3.82 -5.48
N ARG A 366 34.79 3.03 -4.64
CA ARG A 366 35.21 1.69 -4.25
C ARG A 366 35.28 0.74 -5.45
N ILE A 367 34.23 0.70 -6.28
CA ILE A 367 34.16 -0.12 -7.48
C ILE A 367 35.27 0.31 -8.47
N ALA A 368 35.44 1.62 -8.69
CA ALA A 368 36.47 2.17 -9.58
C ALA A 368 37.88 1.78 -9.14
N SER A 369 38.19 1.87 -7.84
CA SER A 369 39.46 1.44 -7.28
C SER A 369 39.68 -0.07 -7.44
N LEU A 370 38.66 -0.89 -7.09
CA LEU A 370 38.76 -2.36 -7.19
C LEU A 370 38.89 -2.84 -8.64
N PHE A 371 38.24 -2.19 -9.60
CA PHE A 371 38.47 -2.47 -11.02
C PHE A 371 39.92 -2.23 -11.44
N ARG A 372 40.57 -1.18 -10.94
CA ARG A 372 41.98 -0.90 -11.27
C ARG A 372 42.92 -1.93 -10.68
N TYR A 373 42.65 -2.44 -9.49
CA TYR A 373 43.39 -3.57 -8.91
C TYR A 373 43.14 -4.86 -9.69
N ALA A 374 41.89 -5.20 -9.97
CA ALA A 374 41.51 -6.41 -10.67
C ALA A 374 42.06 -6.47 -12.12
N THR A 375 42.07 -5.32 -12.83
CA THR A 375 42.67 -5.22 -14.16
C THR A 375 44.18 -5.11 -14.15
N GLY A 376 44.83 -4.95 -13.00
CA GLY A 376 46.28 -4.84 -12.84
C GLY A 376 46.82 -3.44 -13.21
N THR A 377 45.95 -2.42 -13.28
CA THR A 377 46.35 -1.02 -13.51
C THR A 377 47.05 -0.43 -12.28
N ILE A 378 46.71 -0.90 -11.09
CA ILE A 378 47.39 -0.58 -9.81
C ILE A 378 47.98 -1.89 -9.24
N PRO A 379 49.26 -1.83 -8.77
CA PRO A 379 49.91 -2.98 -8.13
C PRO A 379 49.21 -3.38 -6.82
N LEU A 380 49.15 -4.68 -6.52
CA LEU A 380 48.52 -5.20 -5.31
C LEU A 380 49.20 -4.76 -4.01
N GLU A 381 50.48 -4.40 -4.08
CA GLU A 381 51.24 -3.88 -2.93
C GLU A 381 50.66 -2.56 -2.40
N SER A 382 50.00 -1.78 -3.25
CA SER A 382 49.34 -0.52 -2.86
C SER A 382 48.02 -0.75 -2.15
N TYR A 383 47.46 -1.95 -2.20
CA TYR A 383 46.15 -2.27 -1.61
C TYR A 383 46.10 -2.00 -0.11
N GLN A 384 47.23 -2.28 0.60
CA GLN A 384 47.30 -2.04 2.03
C GLN A 384 47.19 -0.56 2.40
N LEU A 385 47.65 0.34 1.53
CA LEU A 385 47.53 1.78 1.74
C LEU A 385 46.08 2.27 1.57
N ASP A 386 45.34 1.69 0.59
CA ASP A 386 43.99 2.07 0.29
C ASP A 386 42.93 1.44 1.21
N TYR A 387 43.18 0.18 1.63
CA TYR A 387 42.17 -0.63 2.35
C TYR A 387 42.61 -1.12 3.74
N GLY A 388 43.82 -0.77 4.18
CA GLY A 388 44.34 -1.12 5.53
C GLY A 388 44.67 -2.62 5.75
N ARG A 389 44.61 -3.43 4.68
CA ARG A 389 44.87 -4.88 4.72
C ARG A 389 45.69 -5.36 3.52
N VAL A 390 46.37 -6.47 3.66
CA VAL A 390 47.21 -7.01 2.60
C VAL A 390 46.37 -7.36 1.37
N GLY A 391 46.77 -6.84 0.23
CA GLY A 391 46.15 -7.08 -1.07
C GLY A 391 46.59 -8.40 -1.67
N THR A 392 45.85 -9.47 -1.41
CA THR A 392 46.00 -10.71 -2.17
C THR A 392 45.03 -10.76 -3.32
N PRO A 393 45.29 -11.53 -4.40
CA PRO A 393 44.31 -11.71 -5.48
C PRO A 393 42.93 -12.18 -4.99
N ALA A 394 42.87 -13.07 -4.01
CA ALA A 394 41.62 -13.52 -3.41
C ALA A 394 40.87 -12.40 -2.70
N THR A 395 41.60 -11.61 -1.89
CA THR A 395 41.01 -10.44 -1.21
C THR A 395 40.41 -9.43 -2.19
N VAL A 396 41.10 -9.17 -3.32
CA VAL A 396 40.59 -8.24 -4.35
C VAL A 396 39.31 -8.77 -5.01
N LEU A 397 39.27 -10.10 -5.29
CA LEU A 397 38.08 -10.72 -5.89
C LEU A 397 36.90 -10.70 -4.94
N GLU A 398 37.10 -11.00 -3.66
CA GLU A 398 36.05 -10.93 -2.63
C GLU A 398 35.48 -9.51 -2.47
N ASP A 399 36.40 -8.52 -2.36
CA ASP A 399 36.02 -7.13 -2.22
C ASP A 399 35.33 -6.58 -3.48
N LEU A 400 35.78 -7.00 -4.66
CA LEU A 400 35.15 -6.63 -5.92
C LEU A 400 33.73 -7.21 -6.00
N ALA A 401 33.55 -8.50 -5.68
CA ALA A 401 32.23 -9.13 -5.66
C ALA A 401 31.27 -8.42 -4.70
N ALA A 402 31.75 -8.11 -3.48
CA ALA A 402 30.96 -7.38 -2.48
C ALA A 402 30.61 -5.96 -2.93
N ALA A 403 31.56 -5.22 -3.52
CA ALA A 403 31.33 -3.88 -4.01
C ALA A 403 30.38 -3.84 -5.21
N LEU A 404 30.51 -4.82 -6.13
CA LEU A 404 29.59 -4.97 -7.26
C LEU A 404 28.17 -5.27 -6.78
N SER A 405 28.00 -6.16 -5.79
CA SER A 405 26.69 -6.47 -5.22
C SER A 405 26.03 -5.21 -4.64
N LEU A 406 26.75 -4.44 -3.85
CA LEU A 406 26.25 -3.18 -3.28
C LEU A 406 25.91 -2.16 -4.37
N GLY A 407 26.78 -1.98 -5.38
CA GLY A 407 26.50 -1.06 -6.48
C GLY A 407 25.30 -1.47 -7.36
N ILE A 408 25.08 -2.79 -7.52
CA ILE A 408 23.89 -3.30 -8.18
C ILE A 408 22.63 -2.99 -7.33
N GLU A 409 22.70 -3.17 -6.01
CA GLU A 409 21.61 -2.84 -5.09
C GLU A 409 21.28 -1.34 -5.10
N ASP A 410 22.28 -0.47 -5.18
CA ASP A 410 22.09 0.98 -5.30
C ASP A 410 21.33 1.36 -6.59
N LEU A 411 21.58 0.65 -7.70
CA LEU A 411 21.02 0.95 -9.02
C LEU A 411 19.73 0.18 -9.33
N THR A 412 19.47 -0.90 -8.64
CA THR A 412 18.33 -1.77 -8.94
C THR A 412 17.51 -2.03 -7.69
N ARG A 413 16.21 -2.06 -7.88
CA ARG A 413 15.31 -2.52 -6.83
C ARG A 413 15.01 -4.00 -7.06
N PRO A 414 15.27 -4.90 -6.11
CA PRO A 414 14.86 -6.28 -6.22
C PRO A 414 13.35 -6.36 -6.48
N ILE A 415 12.95 -7.04 -7.56
CA ILE A 415 11.53 -7.22 -7.91
C ILE A 415 10.76 -7.82 -6.73
N ASP A 416 11.39 -8.68 -5.95
CA ASP A 416 10.81 -9.25 -4.74
C ASP A 416 10.54 -8.23 -3.64
N ALA A 417 11.35 -7.17 -3.50
CA ALA A 417 11.08 -6.09 -2.56
C ALA A 417 9.80 -5.33 -2.95
N ILE A 418 9.52 -5.13 -4.23
CA ILE A 418 8.28 -4.52 -4.71
C ILE A 418 7.09 -5.43 -4.40
N LYS A 419 7.20 -6.73 -4.65
CA LYS A 419 6.15 -7.71 -4.32
C LYS A 419 5.93 -7.87 -2.82
N HIS A 420 6.99 -7.82 -2.03
CA HIS A 420 6.93 -8.02 -0.58
C HIS A 420 6.56 -6.75 0.20
N GLN A 421 6.80 -5.55 -0.33
CA GLN A 421 6.37 -4.30 0.33
C GLN A 421 4.86 -4.24 0.56
N ALA A 422 4.05 -4.76 -0.36
CA ALA A 422 2.61 -4.87 -0.15
C ALA A 422 2.24 -5.77 1.05
N LYS A 423 3.12 -6.68 1.44
CA LYS A 423 2.93 -7.57 2.59
C LYS A 423 3.58 -7.07 3.87
N THR A 424 4.58 -6.18 3.79
CA THR A 424 5.33 -5.69 4.94
C THR A 424 4.82 -4.37 5.49
N VAL A 425 4.06 -3.60 4.73
CA VAL A 425 3.42 -2.37 5.19
C VAL A 425 2.07 -2.63 5.87
N THR A 426 1.89 -3.76 6.50
CA THR A 426 0.92 -3.90 7.59
C THR A 426 1.55 -3.42 8.91
N VAL A 427 2.38 -2.40 8.86
CA VAL A 427 2.70 -1.61 10.03
C VAL A 427 1.68 -0.47 10.04
N GLY A 428 0.46 -0.81 10.44
CA GLY A 428 -0.43 0.20 10.97
C GLY A 428 0.34 0.88 12.10
N ILE A 429 0.69 2.14 11.93
CA ILE A 429 1.11 2.95 13.08
C ILE A 429 -0.17 3.10 13.91
N SER A 430 -0.37 2.14 14.79
CA SER A 430 -1.57 2.12 15.61
C SER A 430 -1.42 3.10 16.76
N ARG A 431 -1.81 4.34 16.54
CA ARG A 431 -2.35 5.18 17.63
C ARG A 431 -3.63 4.55 18.23
N SER A 432 -4.15 3.50 17.61
CA SER A 432 -5.40 2.80 17.93
C SER A 432 -5.25 1.67 18.93
N ASP A 433 -4.07 1.25 19.27
CA ASP A 433 -3.88 0.19 20.25
C ASP A 433 -4.31 0.62 21.64
N GLU A 434 -4.20 1.91 21.98
CA GLU A 434 -4.60 2.42 23.29
C GLU A 434 -6.12 2.27 23.50
N GLU A 435 -6.94 2.56 22.49
CA GLU A 435 -8.40 2.37 22.60
C GLU A 435 -8.78 0.88 22.70
N LEU A 436 -8.07 0.00 21.96
CA LEU A 436 -8.33 -1.44 22.01
C LEU A 436 -7.90 -2.07 23.34
N ILE A 437 -6.89 -1.52 24.01
CA ILE A 437 -6.43 -1.99 25.32
C ILE A 437 -7.47 -1.71 26.40
N GLU A 438 -8.27 -0.66 26.26
CA GLU A 438 -9.35 -0.31 27.22
C GLU A 438 -10.59 -1.19 27.09
N VAL A 439 -10.73 -1.96 26.00
CA VAL A 439 -11.85 -2.90 25.80
C VAL A 439 -11.82 -4.00 26.85
N GLY A 440 -12.98 -4.34 27.42
CA GLY A 440 -13.12 -5.24 28.56
C GLY A 440 -12.40 -6.58 28.38
N VAL A 441 -12.73 -7.32 27.33
CA VAL A 441 -12.13 -8.64 27.05
C VAL A 441 -10.64 -8.56 26.70
N VAL A 442 -10.17 -7.45 26.14
CA VAL A 442 -8.74 -7.24 25.85
C VAL A 442 -7.97 -6.96 27.14
N ARG A 443 -8.51 -6.17 28.07
CA ARG A 443 -7.91 -5.96 29.39
C ARG A 443 -7.76 -7.28 30.14
N GLU A 444 -8.79 -8.13 30.13
CA GLU A 444 -8.74 -9.44 30.77
C GLU A 444 -7.68 -10.35 30.12
N LEU A 445 -7.51 -10.30 28.79
CA LEU A 445 -6.45 -11.02 28.07
C LEU A 445 -5.05 -10.57 28.52
N LEU A 446 -4.85 -9.26 28.64
CA LEU A 446 -3.58 -8.70 29.12
C LEU A 446 -3.34 -8.99 30.60
N ALA A 447 -4.38 -8.91 31.44
CA ALA A 447 -4.34 -9.27 32.86
C ALA A 447 -4.02 -10.76 33.06
N ALA A 448 -4.44 -11.63 32.13
CA ALA A 448 -4.02 -13.03 32.08
C ALA A 448 -2.53 -13.22 31.74
N GLY A 449 -1.80 -12.14 31.47
CA GLY A 449 -0.36 -12.15 31.18
C GLY A 449 0.00 -12.41 29.72
N ALA A 450 -0.94 -12.32 28.77
CA ALA A 450 -0.63 -12.38 27.35
C ALA A 450 0.29 -11.20 26.96
N PRO A 451 1.48 -11.44 26.35
CA PRO A 451 2.39 -10.36 26.03
C PRO A 451 1.83 -9.48 24.90
N ARG A 452 1.75 -8.18 25.15
CA ARG A 452 1.18 -7.22 24.20
C ARG A 452 1.85 -7.24 22.83
N ASP A 453 3.17 -7.37 22.79
CA ASP A 453 4.01 -7.45 21.59
C ASP A 453 3.79 -8.71 20.74
N ARG A 454 3.06 -9.71 21.29
CA ARG A 454 2.69 -10.95 20.60
C ARG A 454 1.24 -11.02 20.15
N LEU A 455 0.45 -10.00 20.46
CA LEU A 455 -0.95 -9.91 20.05
C LEU A 455 -1.09 -9.11 18.77
N SER A 456 -1.55 -9.75 17.70
CA SER A 456 -1.77 -9.05 16.43
C SER A 456 -2.93 -8.07 16.54
N TYR A 457 -2.82 -6.93 15.87
CA TYR A 457 -3.88 -5.93 15.78
C TYR A 457 -5.22 -6.54 15.32
N ARG A 458 -5.18 -7.45 14.34
CA ARG A 458 -6.37 -8.16 13.84
C ARG A 458 -7.08 -8.92 14.94
N ASN A 459 -6.36 -9.66 15.79
CA ASN A 459 -6.95 -10.41 16.89
C ASN A 459 -7.49 -9.49 17.98
N LEU A 460 -6.80 -8.39 18.30
CA LEU A 460 -7.29 -7.39 19.25
C LEU A 460 -8.59 -6.73 18.78
N ARG A 461 -8.65 -6.36 17.50
CA ARG A 461 -9.86 -5.80 16.91
C ARG A 461 -11.01 -6.78 16.89
N THR A 462 -10.76 -8.05 16.57
CA THR A 462 -11.79 -9.09 16.62
C THR A 462 -12.29 -9.30 18.06
N LEU A 463 -11.39 -9.25 19.07
CA LEU A 463 -11.79 -9.26 20.48
C LEU A 463 -12.67 -8.06 20.84
N ALA A 464 -12.29 -6.85 20.41
CA ALA A 464 -13.11 -5.67 20.62
C ALA A 464 -14.49 -5.78 19.96
N SER A 465 -14.56 -6.40 18.79
CA SER A 465 -15.85 -6.62 18.09
C SER A 465 -16.75 -7.59 18.82
N ILE A 466 -16.21 -8.61 19.50
CA ILE A 466 -17.02 -9.56 20.28
C ILE A 466 -17.27 -9.12 21.74
N ASP A 467 -16.61 -8.07 22.22
CA ASP A 467 -16.76 -7.57 23.60
C ASP A 467 -18.20 -7.31 24.00
N PRO A 468 -19.09 -6.71 23.16
CA PRO A 468 -20.50 -6.53 23.49
C PRO A 468 -21.26 -7.85 23.73
N ALA A 469 -20.74 -8.98 23.26
CA ALA A 469 -21.30 -10.30 23.47
C ALA A 469 -20.78 -10.99 24.75
N VAL A 470 -19.80 -10.40 25.44
CA VAL A 470 -19.12 -11.00 26.59
C VAL A 470 -19.59 -10.35 27.87
N ALA A 471 -20.37 -11.09 28.69
CA ALA A 471 -20.81 -10.65 30.00
C ALA A 471 -19.67 -10.69 31.04
N ALA A 472 -18.79 -11.69 30.99
CA ALA A 472 -17.65 -11.81 31.89
C ALA A 472 -16.57 -12.77 31.37
N VAL A 473 -15.32 -12.53 31.78
CA VAL A 473 -14.23 -13.51 31.69
C VAL A 473 -14.05 -14.18 33.04
N THR A 474 -14.26 -15.49 33.09
CA THR A 474 -14.31 -16.25 34.37
C THR A 474 -13.01 -16.98 34.69
N GLY A 475 -12.10 -17.08 33.74
CA GLY A 475 -10.80 -17.70 33.96
C GLY A 475 -9.97 -17.79 32.67
N TYR A 476 -8.72 -18.19 32.82
CA TYR A 476 -7.80 -18.30 31.69
C TYR A 476 -6.81 -19.46 31.84
N THR A 477 -6.27 -19.90 30.71
CA THR A 477 -5.11 -20.80 30.65
C THR A 477 -4.18 -20.33 29.55
N ARG A 478 -2.91 -20.06 29.88
CA ARG A 478 -1.85 -19.74 28.92
C ARG A 478 -1.02 -20.95 28.59
N TYR A 479 -0.71 -21.09 27.33
CA TYR A 479 0.14 -22.14 26.78
C TYR A 479 1.30 -21.55 26.00
N ARG A 480 2.48 -22.15 26.12
CA ARG A 480 3.60 -21.97 25.21
C ARG A 480 3.57 -23.09 24.19
N ILE A 481 3.86 -22.79 22.93
CA ILE A 481 4.04 -23.78 21.86
C ILE A 481 5.53 -24.09 21.80
N GLU A 482 5.87 -25.37 21.82
CA GLU A 482 7.23 -25.90 21.59
C GLU A 482 7.21 -26.68 20.27
N GLY A 483 8.18 -26.38 19.38
CA GLY A 483 8.21 -26.89 18.01
C GLY A 483 7.48 -25.98 17.01
N ASP A 484 7.44 -26.41 15.75
CA ASP A 484 6.76 -25.70 14.69
C ASP A 484 5.26 -26.04 14.69
N PRO A 485 4.35 -25.06 14.87
CA PRO A 485 2.92 -25.31 14.90
C PRO A 485 2.34 -25.88 13.59
N GLU A 486 3.07 -25.81 12.48
CA GLU A 486 2.67 -26.40 11.19
C GLU A 486 3.05 -27.90 11.09
N THR A 487 3.75 -28.46 12.08
CA THR A 487 4.15 -29.88 12.13
C THR A 487 3.38 -30.66 13.20
N ASP A 488 3.28 -31.98 13.04
CA ASP A 488 2.60 -32.88 13.99
C ASP A 488 3.34 -33.04 15.33
N ASP A 489 4.60 -32.62 15.41
CA ASP A 489 5.47 -32.76 16.59
C ASP A 489 5.32 -31.59 17.57
N ALA A 490 4.56 -30.55 17.22
CA ALA A 490 4.34 -29.40 18.07
C ALA A 490 3.63 -29.76 19.39
N GLN A 491 4.16 -29.24 20.49
CA GLN A 491 3.67 -29.49 21.84
C GLN A 491 3.23 -28.21 22.54
N LEU A 492 2.32 -28.36 23.49
CA LEU A 492 1.81 -27.30 24.36
C LEU A 492 2.32 -27.50 25.78
N VAL A 493 2.89 -26.43 26.35
CA VAL A 493 3.26 -26.37 27.77
C VAL A 493 2.37 -25.34 28.45
N ILE A 494 1.73 -25.72 29.57
CA ILE A 494 0.93 -24.77 30.36
C ILE A 494 1.87 -23.84 31.10
N VAL A 495 1.70 -22.54 30.88
CA VAL A 495 2.52 -21.49 31.50
C VAL A 495 1.84 -20.95 32.75
N ASP A 496 0.52 -20.70 32.67
CA ASP A 496 -0.22 -20.11 33.77
C ASP A 496 -1.73 -20.42 33.68
N ARG A 497 -2.44 -20.35 34.82
CA ARG A 497 -3.88 -20.53 34.95
C ARG A 497 -4.49 -19.63 36.01
N GLY A 498 -5.64 -19.08 35.71
CA GLY A 498 -6.40 -18.25 36.64
C GLY A 498 -7.92 -18.53 36.61
N GLY A 499 -8.62 -18.07 37.64
CA GLY A 499 -10.06 -18.23 37.76
C GLY A 499 -10.50 -19.68 37.73
N VAL A 500 -11.62 -19.97 37.06
CA VAL A 500 -12.19 -21.34 36.94
C VAL A 500 -11.24 -22.36 36.33
N SER A 501 -10.22 -21.91 35.57
CA SER A 501 -9.26 -22.84 34.95
C SER A 501 -8.32 -23.53 35.92
N ARG A 502 -8.21 -23.05 37.16
CA ARG A 502 -7.37 -23.69 38.20
C ARG A 502 -7.90 -25.08 38.56
N ASP A 503 -9.22 -25.23 38.62
CA ASP A 503 -9.87 -26.45 39.03
C ASP A 503 -10.30 -27.34 37.85
N LEU A 504 -10.05 -26.89 36.60
CA LEU A 504 -10.40 -27.65 35.41
C LEU A 504 -9.21 -28.47 34.88
N PRO A 505 -9.37 -29.81 34.73
CA PRO A 505 -8.31 -30.64 34.16
C PRO A 505 -8.10 -30.33 32.69
N SER A 506 -6.84 -30.05 32.30
CA SER A 506 -6.47 -29.85 30.90
C SER A 506 -6.02 -31.17 30.25
N ARG A 507 -6.41 -31.38 28.98
CA ARG A 507 -5.88 -32.47 28.17
C ARG A 507 -4.32 -32.41 28.07
N VAL A 508 -3.79 -31.21 27.98
CA VAL A 508 -2.35 -30.97 27.82
C VAL A 508 -1.51 -31.56 28.97
N GLU A 509 -2.10 -31.74 30.17
CA GLU A 509 -1.41 -32.40 31.30
C GLU A 509 -1.15 -33.89 31.08
N ARG A 510 -1.93 -34.53 30.22
CA ARG A 510 -1.80 -35.96 29.91
C ARG A 510 -1.19 -36.17 28.51
N GLU A 511 -1.52 -35.29 27.59
CA GLU A 511 -1.09 -35.36 26.20
C GLU A 511 -0.78 -33.95 25.70
N PRO A 512 0.50 -33.57 25.63
CA PRO A 512 0.93 -32.19 25.31
C PRO A 512 0.80 -31.82 23.82
N SER A 513 0.50 -32.76 22.91
CA SER A 513 0.43 -32.49 21.47
C SER A 513 -0.51 -31.34 21.13
N LEU A 514 -0.07 -30.46 20.24
CA LEU A 514 -0.87 -29.35 19.67
C LEU A 514 -1.89 -29.91 18.69
N ARG A 515 -3.19 -29.96 19.06
CA ARG A 515 -4.25 -30.54 18.23
C ARG A 515 -5.59 -29.80 18.36
N GLY A 516 -6.47 -30.03 17.38
CA GLY A 516 -7.84 -29.53 17.37
C GLY A 516 -7.93 -28.01 17.27
N SER A 517 -8.85 -27.37 18.02
CA SER A 517 -9.07 -25.92 17.95
C SER A 517 -7.82 -25.09 18.26
N LYS A 518 -6.93 -25.58 19.14
CA LYS A 518 -5.68 -24.90 19.45
C LYS A 518 -4.68 -24.98 18.28
N HIS A 519 -4.62 -26.10 17.59
CA HIS A 519 -3.80 -26.25 16.37
C HIS A 519 -4.33 -25.34 15.26
N LEU A 520 -5.65 -25.33 15.03
CA LEU A 520 -6.28 -24.44 14.04
C LEU A 520 -5.92 -22.97 14.29
N VAL A 521 -6.05 -22.51 15.55
CA VAL A 521 -5.71 -21.13 15.94
C VAL A 521 -4.22 -20.82 15.74
N ALA A 522 -3.35 -21.77 16.02
CA ALA A 522 -1.90 -21.59 15.86
C ALA A 522 -1.50 -21.47 14.37
N VAL A 523 -2.07 -22.31 13.50
CA VAL A 523 -1.79 -22.32 12.06
C VAL A 523 -2.44 -21.13 11.36
N GLU A 524 -3.73 -20.86 11.61
CA GLU A 524 -4.44 -19.71 11.02
C GLU A 524 -3.97 -18.37 11.58
N ARG A 525 -3.39 -18.36 12.80
CA ARG A 525 -3.00 -17.16 13.53
C ARG A 525 -4.16 -16.20 13.81
N LEU A 526 -5.36 -16.75 13.85
CA LEU A 526 -6.62 -16.06 14.10
C LEU A 526 -7.28 -16.62 15.35
N LEU A 527 -7.88 -15.73 16.15
CA LEU A 527 -8.65 -16.17 17.30
C LEU A 527 -9.90 -16.98 16.90
N LEU A 528 -10.34 -17.84 17.81
CA LEU A 528 -11.51 -18.69 17.63
C LEU A 528 -12.37 -18.69 18.89
N VAL A 529 -13.65 -18.38 18.73
CA VAL A 529 -14.68 -18.62 19.78
C VAL A 529 -15.26 -20.01 19.56
N THR A 530 -15.32 -20.81 20.62
CA THR A 530 -15.86 -22.20 20.57
C THR A 530 -16.34 -22.63 21.94
N LYS A 531 -16.91 -23.84 22.03
CA LYS A 531 -17.29 -24.46 23.30
C LYS A 531 -16.27 -25.50 23.74
N GLY A 532 -15.98 -25.53 25.03
CA GLY A 532 -15.18 -26.58 25.67
C GLY A 532 -15.86 -27.96 25.50
N ARG A 533 -15.15 -28.95 24.94
CA ARG A 533 -15.75 -30.26 24.65
C ARG A 533 -16.19 -31.04 25.89
N ARG A 534 -15.60 -30.76 27.06
CA ARG A 534 -15.91 -31.49 28.29
C ARG A 534 -16.99 -30.84 29.12
N ASP A 535 -17.00 -29.53 29.20
CA ASP A 535 -17.82 -28.75 30.14
C ASP A 535 -18.84 -27.85 29.45
N GLY A 536 -18.81 -27.77 28.09
CA GLY A 536 -19.72 -26.95 27.30
C GLY A 536 -19.53 -25.43 27.47
N ARG A 537 -18.54 -24.97 28.24
CA ARG A 537 -18.29 -23.54 28.48
C ARG A 537 -17.83 -22.84 27.23
N ASN A 538 -18.25 -21.59 27.03
CA ASN A 538 -17.76 -20.76 25.96
C ASN A 538 -16.30 -20.35 26.25
N ILE A 539 -15.46 -20.48 25.25
CA ILE A 539 -14.05 -20.13 25.31
C ILE A 539 -13.65 -19.34 24.08
N VAL A 540 -12.75 -18.39 24.25
CA VAL A 540 -12.01 -17.77 23.15
C VAL A 540 -10.55 -18.19 23.24
N ILE A 541 -9.99 -18.58 22.10
CA ILE A 541 -8.60 -19.03 21.98
C ILE A 541 -7.86 -17.98 21.14
N VAL A 542 -6.86 -17.32 21.74
CA VAL A 542 -6.12 -16.21 21.13
C VAL A 542 -4.66 -16.64 20.91
N PRO A 543 -4.13 -16.57 19.67
CA PRO A 543 -2.74 -16.89 19.39
C PRO A 543 -1.80 -15.76 19.83
N GLU A 544 -0.67 -16.11 20.43
CA GLU A 544 0.47 -15.23 20.68
C GLU A 544 1.49 -15.42 19.53
N ILE A 545 1.71 -14.36 18.74
CA ILE A 545 2.47 -14.41 17.49
C ILE A 545 3.81 -13.70 17.65
N LYS A 546 4.89 -14.34 17.24
CA LYS A 546 6.22 -13.75 17.12
C LYS A 546 6.86 -14.21 15.82
N ASP A 547 7.53 -13.31 15.10
CA ASP A 547 8.22 -13.61 13.83
C ASP A 547 7.35 -14.40 12.82
N LYS A 548 6.06 -14.02 12.73
CA LYS A 548 5.03 -14.64 11.86
C LYS A 548 4.64 -16.08 12.26
N GLN A 549 5.06 -16.59 13.39
CA GLN A 549 4.66 -17.91 13.91
C GLN A 549 3.91 -17.75 15.24
N ALA A 550 2.98 -18.66 15.52
CA ALA A 550 2.35 -18.76 16.83
C ALA A 550 3.32 -19.42 17.81
N VAL A 551 3.74 -18.67 18.83
CA VAL A 551 4.66 -19.14 19.88
C VAL A 551 3.96 -19.45 21.19
N GLY A 552 2.66 -19.12 21.28
CA GLY A 552 1.83 -19.37 22.44
C GLY A 552 0.36 -19.21 22.13
N ILE A 553 -0.46 -19.56 23.10
CA ILE A 553 -1.93 -19.46 23.04
C ILE A 553 -2.43 -19.04 24.42
N THR A 554 -3.31 -18.02 24.46
CA THR A 554 -4.10 -17.71 25.65
C THR A 554 -5.55 -18.09 25.39
N LEU A 555 -6.10 -18.95 26.25
CA LEU A 555 -7.50 -19.37 26.28
C LEU A 555 -8.21 -18.64 27.41
N LEU A 556 -9.29 -17.91 27.10
CA LEU A 556 -10.16 -17.30 28.09
C LEU A 556 -11.49 -18.08 28.17
N HIS A 557 -12.00 -18.31 29.38
CA HIS A 557 -13.35 -18.79 29.62
C HIS A 557 -14.32 -17.63 29.71
N LEU A 558 -15.38 -17.67 28.91
CA LEU A 558 -16.32 -16.57 28.76
C LEU A 558 -17.71 -16.97 29.31
N THR A 559 -18.35 -16.02 29.97
CA THR A 559 -19.81 -15.98 30.05
C THR A 559 -20.26 -15.02 28.97
N LEU A 560 -21.12 -15.45 28.06
CA LEU A 560 -21.71 -14.62 27.02
C LEU A 560 -23.04 -14.06 27.51
N GLU A 561 -23.45 -12.93 26.95
CA GLU A 561 -24.83 -12.45 27.10
C GLU A 561 -25.81 -13.48 26.52
N ASP A 562 -27.02 -13.51 27.02
CA ASP A 562 -28.03 -14.48 26.56
C ASP A 562 -28.57 -14.05 25.18
N GLU A 563 -28.86 -12.76 25.01
CA GLU A 563 -29.42 -12.14 23.82
C GLU A 563 -28.75 -10.78 23.57
N LEU A 564 -28.75 -10.33 22.32
CA LEU A 564 -28.24 -9.00 21.89
C LEU A 564 -29.30 -8.33 21.02
N ASP A 565 -29.35 -7.01 21.06
CA ASP A 565 -30.08 -6.26 20.04
C ASP A 565 -29.60 -6.59 18.63
N ALA A 566 -30.49 -6.64 17.64
CA ALA A 566 -30.15 -7.05 16.28
C ALA A 566 -28.98 -6.24 15.66
N ALA A 567 -28.93 -4.93 15.92
CA ALA A 567 -27.85 -4.07 15.45
C ALA A 567 -26.50 -4.39 16.10
N VAL A 568 -26.51 -4.70 17.40
CA VAL A 568 -25.30 -5.11 18.15
C VAL A 568 -24.85 -6.49 17.67
N ALA A 569 -25.77 -7.45 17.54
CA ALA A 569 -25.49 -8.80 17.04
C ALA A 569 -24.89 -8.75 15.62
N ARG A 570 -25.42 -7.89 14.74
CA ARG A 570 -24.84 -7.63 13.42
C ARG A 570 -23.39 -7.15 13.53
N GLY A 571 -23.11 -6.14 14.34
CA GLY A 571 -21.75 -5.61 14.55
C GLY A 571 -20.78 -6.68 15.04
N VAL A 572 -21.19 -7.50 16.01
CA VAL A 572 -20.42 -8.64 16.52
C VAL A 572 -20.11 -9.63 15.41
N LEU A 573 -21.09 -10.02 14.60
CA LEU A 573 -20.93 -11.00 13.52
C LEU A 573 -20.12 -10.44 12.34
N GLN A 574 -20.20 -9.15 12.05
CA GLN A 574 -19.33 -8.48 11.06
C GLN A 574 -17.87 -8.49 11.50
N GLY A 575 -17.59 -8.17 12.74
CA GLY A 575 -16.22 -8.13 13.28
C GLY A 575 -15.63 -9.50 13.55
N TYR A 576 -16.45 -10.52 13.78
CA TYR A 576 -16.00 -11.88 14.03
C TYR A 576 -16.09 -12.75 12.77
N ARG A 577 -14.93 -12.93 12.09
CA ARG A 577 -14.76 -13.79 10.89
C ARG A 577 -15.76 -13.50 9.76
N ASN A 578 -16.28 -12.29 9.71
CA ASN A 578 -17.30 -11.87 8.73
C ASN A 578 -18.50 -12.84 8.63
N ARG A 579 -18.94 -13.38 9.80
CA ARG A 579 -20.04 -14.34 9.86
C ARG A 579 -21.36 -13.77 9.38
N TYR A 580 -21.57 -12.45 9.53
CA TYR A 580 -22.79 -11.79 9.07
C TYR A 580 -22.99 -11.92 7.55
N SER A 581 -21.97 -11.61 6.75
CA SER A 581 -22.06 -11.79 5.29
C SER A 581 -22.28 -13.24 4.91
N GLY A 582 -21.52 -14.17 5.51
CA GLY A 582 -21.69 -15.59 5.25
C GLY A 582 -23.10 -16.11 5.58
N LEU A 583 -23.69 -15.66 6.71
CA LEU A 583 -25.05 -16.01 7.09
C LEU A 583 -26.08 -15.42 6.12
N ARG A 584 -25.99 -14.11 5.84
CA ARG A 584 -26.88 -13.44 4.92
C ARG A 584 -26.86 -14.07 3.52
N ASP A 585 -25.66 -14.29 2.99
CA ASP A 585 -25.49 -14.85 1.64
C ASP A 585 -26.06 -16.27 1.57
N PHE A 586 -25.84 -17.11 2.60
CA PHE A 586 -26.40 -18.45 2.66
C PHE A 586 -27.93 -18.44 2.76
N VAL A 587 -28.51 -17.57 3.58
CA VAL A 587 -29.98 -17.45 3.72
C VAL A 587 -30.60 -16.94 2.41
N THR A 588 -29.99 -15.95 1.77
CA THR A 588 -30.55 -15.35 0.54
C THR A 588 -30.34 -16.21 -0.72
N GLU A 589 -29.68 -17.36 -0.62
CA GLU A 589 -29.73 -18.37 -1.69
C GLU A 589 -31.13 -19.00 -1.84
N THR A 590 -31.89 -19.08 -0.75
CA THR A 590 -33.20 -19.72 -0.73
C THR A 590 -34.34 -18.80 -0.31
N GLU A 591 -34.05 -17.77 0.50
CA GLU A 591 -35.04 -16.82 0.99
C GLU A 591 -34.93 -15.49 0.25
N PRO A 592 -36.06 -14.82 -0.07
CA PRO A 592 -36.04 -13.58 -0.84
C PRO A 592 -35.42 -12.40 -0.09
N THR A 593 -35.43 -12.42 1.25
CA THR A 593 -34.91 -11.33 2.09
C THR A 593 -34.27 -11.89 3.36
N PHE A 594 -33.18 -11.25 3.81
CA PHE A 594 -32.58 -11.54 5.10
C PHE A 594 -33.26 -10.73 6.21
N ARG A 595 -33.86 -11.41 7.17
CA ARG A 595 -34.52 -10.79 8.33
C ARG A 595 -33.51 -10.53 9.44
N GLU A 596 -33.07 -9.29 9.55
CA GLU A 596 -32.07 -8.87 10.55
C GLU A 596 -32.59 -8.92 12.00
N ASP A 597 -33.90 -8.69 12.16
CA ASP A 597 -34.58 -8.76 13.46
C ASP A 597 -34.44 -10.12 14.14
N LEU A 598 -34.31 -11.21 13.39
CA LEU A 598 -34.10 -12.55 13.94
C LEU A 598 -32.75 -12.71 14.64
N LEU A 599 -31.77 -11.86 14.38
CA LEU A 599 -30.50 -11.88 15.12
C LEU A 599 -30.69 -11.69 16.64
N ALA A 600 -31.71 -10.94 17.05
CA ALA A 600 -32.00 -10.69 18.45
C ALA A 600 -32.71 -11.89 19.14
N THR A 601 -33.18 -12.88 18.40
CA THR A 601 -33.89 -14.03 18.93
C THR A 601 -33.03 -15.28 19.05
N VAL A 602 -31.81 -15.24 18.51
CA VAL A 602 -30.88 -16.37 18.53
C VAL A 602 -29.90 -16.21 19.69
N PRO A 603 -29.67 -17.24 20.50
CA PRO A 603 -28.69 -17.19 21.58
C PRO A 603 -27.30 -16.76 21.10
N VAL A 604 -26.66 -15.86 21.81
CA VAL A 604 -25.35 -15.30 21.44
C VAL A 604 -24.30 -16.39 21.24
N SER A 605 -24.33 -17.43 22.08
CA SER A 605 -23.43 -18.57 21.92
C SER A 605 -23.58 -19.27 20.57
N ASP A 606 -24.79 -19.33 20.04
CA ASP A 606 -25.09 -20.00 18.79
C ASP A 606 -24.71 -19.11 17.60
N LEU A 607 -24.95 -17.79 17.70
CA LEU A 607 -24.47 -16.81 16.74
C LEU A 607 -22.94 -16.91 16.54
N LEU A 608 -22.15 -17.11 17.58
CA LEU A 608 -20.69 -17.15 17.53
C LEU A 608 -20.11 -18.53 17.19
N VAL A 609 -20.76 -19.63 17.62
CA VAL A 609 -20.12 -20.96 17.60
C VAL A 609 -20.70 -21.90 16.54
N LEU A 610 -21.99 -21.82 16.21
CA LEU A 610 -22.60 -22.74 15.25
C LEU A 610 -22.04 -22.54 13.84
N PRO A 611 -21.89 -23.61 13.04
CA PRO A 611 -21.65 -23.50 11.62
C PRO A 611 -22.72 -22.62 10.95
N ILE A 612 -22.33 -21.82 9.96
CA ILE A 612 -23.26 -20.91 9.24
C ILE A 612 -24.47 -21.66 8.68
N THR A 613 -24.25 -22.84 8.14
CA THR A 613 -25.32 -23.71 7.60
C THR A 613 -26.37 -24.12 8.65
N VAL A 614 -25.94 -24.37 9.87
CA VAL A 614 -26.85 -24.73 10.99
C VAL A 614 -27.52 -23.47 11.53
N LEU A 615 -26.77 -22.37 11.64
CA LEU A 615 -27.31 -21.09 12.11
C LEU A 615 -28.40 -20.57 11.17
N ALA A 616 -28.24 -20.74 9.86
CA ALA A 616 -29.19 -20.31 8.84
C ALA A 616 -30.58 -21.02 8.95
N GLU A 617 -30.66 -22.17 9.59
CA GLU A 617 -31.94 -22.87 9.80
C GLU A 617 -32.95 -22.02 10.58
N HIS A 618 -32.48 -21.09 11.43
CA HIS A 618 -33.34 -20.11 12.11
C HIS A 618 -34.07 -19.15 11.15
N TRP A 619 -33.55 -18.96 9.94
CA TRP A 619 -34.14 -18.11 8.90
C TRP A 619 -34.92 -18.89 7.84
N ILE A 620 -34.52 -20.13 7.56
CA ILE A 620 -35.06 -20.98 6.48
C ILE A 620 -36.28 -21.79 6.91
N GLY A 621 -36.58 -21.92 8.19
CA GLY A 621 -37.69 -22.71 8.72
C GLY A 621 -38.93 -21.93 9.20
N GLY A 622 -39.00 -20.63 9.04
CA GLY A 622 -39.95 -19.72 9.70
C GLY A 622 -41.24 -19.37 8.93
N LEU A 623 -41.62 -20.09 7.88
CA LEU A 623 -42.94 -19.99 7.22
C LEU A 623 -43.71 -21.31 7.40
N GLY A 624 -44.00 -21.70 8.62
CA GLY A 624 -45.09 -22.59 8.94
C GLY A 624 -46.38 -21.79 9.07
N PRO A 625 -47.58 -22.40 8.79
CA PRO A 625 -48.73 -21.82 8.11
C PRO A 625 -49.41 -20.66 8.79
#